data_191abec737b846d1d3624abe63786e4f
#
_entry.id   191abec737b846d1d3624abe63786e4f
#
_cell.length_a   1.000
_cell.length_b   1.000
_cell.length_c   1.000
_cell.angle_alpha   90.00
_cell.angle_beta   90.00
_cell.angle_gamma   90.00
#
_symmetry.space_group_name_H-M   'P 1'
#
loop_
_entity.id
_entity.type
_entity.pdbx_description
1 polymer ?
#
loop_
_entity_poly.entity_id
_entity_poly.type
_entity_poly.pdbx_seq_one_letter_code
_entity_poly.pdbx_strand_id
1 'polypeptide(L)'
;SKQKYEKSALRISITGSTIFVILEIVMAVITRSQAVLLDSVYDGVEILMVFVSLSLVPLMYKPSSESHPFGYQQIESLFVVVKGAIMIAVTVGLIINNIQIIFHGGQHVNFSMVAYFEMSATLVSIAVIFLLRRMNSKLTSPIVIMEIQEWQIDSVASFGMCIAFFLPQIITGEWFQPLIPYLDPILAIILSLFMLPVPVKTVITGLRDLFLLP
;
A
#
# COMPACT_ATOMS: atom_id res chain seq x y z
N SER A 1 -20.95 -7.83 22.49
CA SER A 1 -19.89 -8.78 22.49
C SER A 1 -18.67 -8.25 21.74
N LYS A 2 -17.49 -8.61 22.23
CA LYS A 2 -16.21 -8.17 21.65
C LYS A 2 -16.06 -8.62 20.20
N GLN A 3 -16.43 -9.87 19.90
CA GLN A 3 -16.30 -10.44 18.56
C GLN A 3 -17.09 -9.66 17.51
N LYS A 4 -18.29 -9.19 17.86
CA LYS A 4 -19.13 -8.41 16.96
C LYS A 4 -18.49 -7.07 16.63
N TYR A 5 -17.96 -6.37 17.65
CA TYR A 5 -17.29 -5.09 17.45
C TYR A 5 -15.99 -5.22 16.68
N GLU A 6 -15.24 -6.28 16.94
CA GLU A 6 -14.01 -6.59 16.20
C GLU A 6 -14.30 -6.80 14.71
N LYS A 7 -15.32 -7.60 14.39
CA LYS A 7 -15.75 -7.81 13.01
C LYS A 7 -16.22 -6.52 12.35
N SER A 8 -16.92 -5.66 13.08
CA SER A 8 -17.37 -4.37 12.59
C SER A 8 -16.18 -3.45 12.28
N ALA A 9 -15.20 -3.41 13.18
CA ALA A 9 -13.99 -2.61 12.99
C ALA A 9 -13.21 -3.07 11.75
N LEU A 10 -13.02 -4.37 11.61
CA LEU A 10 -12.31 -4.95 10.43
C LEU A 10 -13.07 -4.69 9.14
N ARG A 11 -14.40 -4.78 9.18
CA ARG A 11 -15.24 -4.50 8.02
C ARG A 11 -15.12 -3.05 7.59
N ILE A 12 -15.12 -2.12 8.54
CA ILE A 12 -14.92 -0.69 8.26
C ILE A 12 -13.56 -0.48 7.61
N SER A 13 -12.51 -1.07 8.17
CA SER A 13 -11.15 -0.94 7.63
C SER A 13 -11.04 -1.49 6.22
N ILE A 14 -11.51 -2.70 5.97
CA ILE A 14 -11.44 -3.35 4.65
C ILE A 14 -12.27 -2.59 3.62
N THR A 15 -13.47 -2.17 3.98
CA THR A 15 -14.33 -1.39 3.09
C THR A 15 -13.68 -0.07 2.73
N GLY A 16 -13.14 0.65 3.73
CA GLY A 16 -12.44 1.90 3.51
C GLY A 16 -11.23 1.72 2.60
N SER A 17 -10.40 0.70 2.85
CA SER A 17 -9.23 0.40 2.04
C SER A 17 -9.60 0.07 0.59
N THR A 18 -10.65 -0.71 0.38
CA THR A 18 -11.12 -1.06 -0.98
C THR A 18 -11.59 0.17 -1.74
N ILE A 19 -12.37 1.04 -1.08
CA ILE A 19 -12.82 2.29 -1.69
C ILE A 19 -11.61 3.17 -2.06
N PHE A 20 -10.64 3.30 -1.16
CA PHE A 20 -9.44 4.09 -1.43
C PHE A 20 -8.65 3.56 -2.61
N VAL A 21 -8.47 2.25 -2.73
CA VAL A 21 -7.76 1.65 -3.87
C VAL A 21 -8.46 2.01 -5.19
N ILE A 22 -9.78 1.91 -5.24
CA ILE A 22 -10.54 2.26 -6.44
C ILE A 22 -10.35 3.73 -6.78
N LEU A 23 -10.47 4.61 -5.78
CA LEU A 23 -10.29 6.06 -5.99
C LEU A 23 -8.86 6.40 -6.40
N GLU A 24 -7.86 5.75 -5.81
CA GLU A 24 -6.45 5.95 -6.17
C GLU A 24 -6.18 5.55 -7.62
N ILE A 25 -6.72 4.42 -8.07
CA ILE A 25 -6.57 3.96 -9.46
C ILE A 25 -7.18 4.99 -10.41
N VAL A 26 -8.39 5.44 -10.11
CA VAL A 26 -9.08 6.45 -10.93
C VAL A 26 -8.26 7.75 -10.97
N MET A 27 -7.77 8.19 -9.82
CA MET A 27 -6.97 9.42 -9.74
C MET A 27 -5.64 9.27 -10.47
N ALA A 28 -4.97 8.11 -10.37
CA ALA A 28 -3.73 7.85 -11.10
C ALA A 28 -3.93 7.98 -12.61
N VAL A 29 -5.03 7.46 -13.12
CA VAL A 29 -5.36 7.53 -14.56
C VAL A 29 -5.69 8.95 -14.98
N ILE A 30 -6.54 9.65 -14.22
CA ILE A 30 -7.00 10.99 -14.57
C ILE A 30 -5.88 12.01 -14.47
N THR A 31 -5.09 11.98 -13.41
CA THR A 31 -4.05 12.97 -13.14
C THR A 31 -2.72 12.66 -13.81
N ARG A 32 -2.52 11.43 -14.25
CA ARG A 32 -1.27 10.90 -14.80
C ARG A 32 -0.13 10.91 -13.77
N SER A 33 -0.43 10.93 -12.48
CA SER A 33 0.59 10.92 -11.43
C SER A 33 1.19 9.52 -11.27
N GLN A 34 2.51 9.42 -11.40
CA GLN A 34 3.24 8.16 -11.19
C GLN A 34 3.32 7.82 -9.69
N ALA A 35 3.38 8.82 -8.83
CA ALA A 35 3.38 8.61 -7.39
C ALA A 35 2.04 8.01 -6.92
N VAL A 36 0.92 8.53 -7.42
CA VAL A 36 -0.41 7.97 -7.14
C VAL A 36 -0.55 6.58 -7.73
N LEU A 37 -0.01 6.35 -8.93
CA LEU A 37 -0.01 5.02 -9.56
C LEU A 37 0.73 4.00 -8.70
N LEU A 38 1.91 4.35 -8.20
CA LEU A 38 2.68 3.49 -7.30
C LEU A 38 1.86 3.11 -6.07
N ASP A 39 1.27 4.11 -5.41
CA ASP A 39 0.45 3.93 -4.23
C ASP A 39 -0.75 3.02 -4.52
N SER A 40 -1.45 3.27 -5.63
CA SER A 40 -2.63 2.48 -6.02
C SER A 40 -2.28 1.03 -6.33
N VAL A 41 -1.14 0.78 -6.97
CA VAL A 41 -0.71 -0.58 -7.29
C VAL A 41 -0.31 -1.34 -6.02
N TYR A 42 0.42 -0.69 -5.10
CA TYR A 42 0.78 -1.30 -3.83
C TYR A 42 -0.46 -1.67 -3.01
N ASP A 43 -1.36 -0.71 -2.84
CA ASP A 43 -2.58 -0.93 -2.08
C ASP A 43 -3.49 -1.96 -2.75
N GLY A 44 -3.54 -1.95 -4.09
CA GLY A 44 -4.28 -2.92 -4.87
C GLY A 44 -3.75 -4.34 -4.71
N VAL A 45 -2.44 -4.52 -4.76
CA VAL A 45 -1.81 -5.83 -4.53
C VAL A 45 -2.06 -6.30 -3.10
N GLU A 46 -1.95 -5.40 -2.11
CA GLU A 46 -2.23 -5.72 -0.70
C GLU A 46 -3.65 -6.27 -0.54
N ILE A 47 -4.65 -5.59 -1.10
CA ILE A 47 -6.05 -6.02 -1.00
C ILE A 47 -6.28 -7.33 -1.74
N LEU A 48 -5.73 -7.46 -2.96
CA LEU A 48 -5.84 -8.68 -3.73
C LEU A 48 -5.28 -9.87 -2.94
N MET A 49 -4.13 -9.66 -2.29
CA MET A 49 -3.49 -10.70 -1.49
C MET A 49 -4.26 -11.03 -0.22
N VAL A 50 -4.98 -10.06 0.36
CA VAL A 50 -5.88 -10.34 1.49
C VAL A 50 -6.98 -11.31 1.05
N PHE A 51 -7.60 -11.09 -0.12
CA PHE A 51 -8.61 -12.00 -0.64
C PHE A 51 -8.06 -13.38 -0.95
N VAL A 52 -6.86 -13.47 -1.53
CA VAL A 52 -6.19 -14.75 -1.79
C VAL A 52 -5.89 -15.46 -0.48
N SER A 53 -5.39 -14.71 0.51
CA SER A 53 -5.10 -15.23 1.85
C SER A 53 -6.35 -15.85 2.51
N LEU A 54 -7.48 -15.16 2.43
CA LEU A 54 -8.74 -15.69 2.97
C LEU A 54 -9.16 -16.99 2.29
N SER A 55 -8.86 -17.14 1.01
CA SER A 55 -9.13 -18.37 0.27
C SER A 55 -8.23 -19.53 0.73
N LEU A 56 -7.03 -19.23 1.23
CA LEU A 56 -6.06 -20.22 1.68
C LEU A 56 -6.23 -20.61 3.16
N VAL A 57 -6.95 -19.82 3.96
CA VAL A 57 -7.13 -20.07 5.38
C VAL A 57 -7.63 -21.50 5.67
N PRO A 58 -8.66 -22.02 4.98
CA PRO A 58 -9.10 -23.41 5.24
C PRO A 58 -8.01 -24.45 5.00
N LEU A 59 -7.10 -24.21 4.05
CA LEU A 59 -5.99 -25.12 3.77
C LEU A 59 -4.92 -25.05 4.87
N MET A 60 -4.66 -23.86 5.42
CA MET A 60 -3.67 -23.64 6.47
C MET A 60 -4.02 -24.38 7.76
N TYR A 61 -5.31 -24.52 8.05
CA TYR A 61 -5.80 -25.21 9.25
C TYR A 61 -6.12 -26.67 9.05
N LYS A 62 -5.87 -27.21 7.84
CA LYS A 62 -6.09 -28.61 7.55
C LYS A 62 -5.05 -29.46 8.28
N PRO A 63 -5.45 -30.58 8.92
CA PRO A 63 -4.50 -31.40 9.66
C PRO A 63 -3.46 -32.07 8.75
N SER A 64 -2.32 -32.41 9.31
CA SER A 64 -1.25 -33.12 8.61
C SER A 64 -1.76 -34.47 8.10
N SER A 65 -1.30 -34.87 6.92
CA SER A 65 -1.64 -36.14 6.29
C SER A 65 -0.39 -36.82 5.76
N GLU A 66 -0.51 -38.06 5.26
CA GLU A 66 0.61 -38.80 4.69
C GLU A 66 1.24 -38.06 3.50
N SER A 67 0.41 -37.40 2.68
CA SER A 67 0.90 -36.61 1.54
C SER A 67 1.43 -35.23 1.96
N HIS A 68 1.08 -34.77 3.16
CA HIS A 68 1.49 -33.47 3.70
C HIS A 68 1.88 -33.62 5.17
N PRO A 69 3.04 -34.28 5.47
CA PRO A 69 3.42 -34.64 6.85
C PRO A 69 3.66 -33.39 7.74
N PHE A 70 3.97 -32.25 7.17
CA PHE A 70 4.19 -31.01 7.92
C PHE A 70 2.98 -30.09 7.88
N GLY A 71 1.81 -30.58 7.42
CA GLY A 71 0.62 -29.78 7.22
C GLY A 71 0.76 -28.86 6.02
N TYR A 72 0.18 -27.65 6.15
CA TYR A 72 0.11 -26.68 5.05
C TYR A 72 0.89 -25.41 5.32
N GLN A 73 1.88 -25.44 6.25
CA GLN A 73 2.76 -24.31 6.55
C GLN A 73 3.53 -23.82 5.32
N GLN A 74 3.91 -24.76 4.44
CA GLN A 74 4.62 -24.40 3.21
C GLN A 74 3.76 -23.53 2.29
N ILE A 75 2.44 -23.67 2.33
CA ILE A 75 1.52 -22.84 1.54
C ILE A 75 1.62 -21.39 2.01
N GLU A 76 1.65 -21.16 3.33
CA GLU A 76 1.80 -19.82 3.90
C GLU A 76 3.13 -19.18 3.49
N SER A 77 4.23 -19.93 3.62
CA SER A 77 5.56 -19.44 3.24
C SER A 77 5.64 -19.15 1.74
N LEU A 78 5.06 -20.03 0.92
CA LEU A 78 5.01 -19.83 -0.53
C LEU A 78 4.18 -18.59 -0.88
N PHE A 79 3.03 -18.41 -0.23
CA PHE A 79 2.19 -17.21 -0.42
C PHE A 79 2.96 -15.93 -0.12
N VAL A 80 3.71 -15.90 0.99
CA VAL A 80 4.52 -14.76 1.40
C VAL A 80 5.60 -14.44 0.36
N VAL A 81 6.28 -15.49 -0.15
CA VAL A 81 7.31 -15.34 -1.20
C VAL A 81 6.70 -14.77 -2.49
N VAL A 82 5.56 -15.31 -2.92
CA VAL A 82 4.89 -14.85 -4.14
C VAL A 82 4.44 -13.40 -4.00
N LYS A 83 3.85 -13.04 -2.86
CA LYS A 83 3.43 -11.67 -2.58
C LYS A 83 4.61 -10.71 -2.66
N GLY A 84 5.70 -11.04 -1.97
CA GLY A 84 6.91 -10.22 -1.97
C GLY A 84 7.52 -10.10 -3.37
N ALA A 85 7.56 -11.20 -4.12
CA ALA A 85 8.10 -11.21 -5.49
C ALA A 85 7.27 -10.31 -6.42
N ILE A 86 5.94 -10.35 -6.32
CA ILE A 86 5.07 -9.48 -7.10
C ILE A 86 5.33 -8.02 -6.75
N MET A 87 5.46 -7.70 -5.48
CA MET A 87 5.72 -6.33 -5.02
C MET A 87 7.08 -5.82 -5.51
N ILE A 88 8.11 -6.68 -5.48
CA ILE A 88 9.43 -6.33 -6.01
C ILE A 88 9.36 -6.07 -7.51
N ALA A 89 8.73 -6.96 -8.28
CA ALA A 89 8.61 -6.83 -9.72
C ALA A 89 7.89 -5.55 -10.11
N VAL A 90 6.78 -5.24 -9.45
CA VAL A 90 6.02 -4.01 -9.67
C VAL A 90 6.86 -2.78 -9.35
N THR A 91 7.55 -2.79 -8.21
CA THR A 91 8.37 -1.65 -7.77
C THR A 91 9.51 -1.39 -8.74
N VAL A 92 10.24 -2.42 -9.12
CA VAL A 92 11.35 -2.30 -10.09
C VAL A 92 10.82 -1.83 -11.45
N GLY A 93 9.70 -2.38 -11.92
CA GLY A 93 9.06 -1.95 -13.16
C GLY A 93 8.67 -0.48 -13.14
N LEU A 94 8.13 0.01 -12.04
CA LEU A 94 7.77 1.41 -11.89
C LEU A 94 9.00 2.32 -11.83
N ILE A 95 10.07 1.90 -11.15
CA ILE A 95 11.34 2.64 -11.14
C ILE A 95 11.86 2.80 -12.56
N ILE A 96 11.93 1.72 -13.33
CA ILE A 96 12.40 1.74 -14.72
C ILE A 96 11.51 2.66 -15.57
N ASN A 97 10.20 2.53 -15.42
CA ASN A 97 9.25 3.37 -16.16
C ASN A 97 9.45 4.86 -15.86
N ASN A 98 9.65 5.20 -14.57
CA ASN A 98 9.84 6.59 -14.17
C ASN A 98 11.19 7.15 -14.63
N ILE A 99 12.24 6.32 -14.65
CA ILE A 99 13.53 6.71 -15.23
C ILE A 99 13.35 7.05 -16.72
N GLN A 100 12.61 6.24 -17.46
CA GLN A 100 12.32 6.50 -18.88
C GLN A 100 11.54 7.81 -19.06
N ILE A 101 10.55 8.06 -18.20
CA ILE A 101 9.78 9.30 -18.24
C ILE A 101 10.70 10.52 -18.05
N ILE A 102 11.64 10.44 -17.11
CA ILE A 102 12.60 11.52 -16.85
C ILE A 102 13.46 11.77 -18.08
N PHE A 103 13.96 10.73 -18.72
CA PHE A 103 14.80 10.86 -19.92
C PHE A 103 14.04 11.39 -21.14
N HIS A 104 12.70 11.28 -21.14
CA HIS A 104 11.85 11.76 -22.23
C HIS A 104 11.17 13.11 -21.93
N GLY A 105 11.69 13.86 -20.96
CA GLY A 105 11.23 15.22 -20.68
C GLY A 105 10.24 15.39 -19.53
N GLY A 106 9.96 14.31 -18.81
CA GLY A 106 9.06 14.39 -17.65
C GLY A 106 7.61 14.04 -17.99
N GLN A 107 6.73 14.35 -17.09
CA GLN A 107 5.31 14.01 -17.17
C GLN A 107 4.45 15.22 -16.83
N HIS A 108 3.40 15.44 -17.61
CA HIS A 108 2.39 16.44 -17.29
C HIS A 108 1.38 15.83 -16.32
N VAL A 109 1.33 16.40 -15.12
CA VAL A 109 0.47 15.91 -14.02
C VAL A 109 -0.43 17.03 -13.57
N ASN A 110 -1.68 16.70 -13.23
CA ASN A 110 -2.57 17.64 -12.59
C ASN A 110 -2.25 17.72 -11.10
N PHE A 111 -1.27 18.57 -10.74
CA PHE A 111 -0.77 18.68 -9.37
C PHE A 111 -1.84 19.13 -8.37
N SER A 112 -2.71 20.06 -8.77
CA SER A 112 -3.79 20.53 -7.90
C SER A 112 -4.72 19.40 -7.53
N MET A 113 -5.14 18.61 -8.51
CA MET A 113 -6.07 17.51 -8.28
C MET A 113 -5.47 16.45 -7.36
N VAL A 114 -4.20 16.11 -7.57
CA VAL A 114 -3.49 15.16 -6.68
C VAL A 114 -3.40 15.72 -5.26
N ALA A 115 -3.03 16.99 -5.12
CA ALA A 115 -2.89 17.63 -3.81
C ALA A 115 -4.21 17.62 -3.03
N TYR A 116 -5.30 18.00 -3.69
CA TYR A 116 -6.63 17.99 -3.04
C TYR A 116 -7.11 16.56 -2.73
N PHE A 117 -6.85 15.62 -3.63
CA PHE A 117 -7.16 14.21 -3.38
C PHE A 117 -6.42 13.69 -2.15
N GLU A 118 -5.11 13.94 -2.08
CA GLU A 118 -4.28 13.47 -0.96
C GLU A 118 -4.67 14.17 0.35
N MET A 119 -5.06 15.43 0.30
CA MET A 119 -5.60 16.14 1.47
C MET A 119 -6.89 15.47 1.96
N SER A 120 -7.79 15.18 1.04
CA SER A 120 -9.04 14.48 1.37
C SER A 120 -8.77 13.10 1.93
N ALA A 121 -7.83 12.36 1.33
CA ALA A 121 -7.41 11.04 1.81
C ALA A 121 -6.85 11.11 3.22
N THR A 122 -6.03 12.12 3.52
CA THR A 122 -5.48 12.34 4.86
C THR A 122 -6.59 12.57 5.88
N LEU A 123 -7.54 13.44 5.56
CA LEU A 123 -8.64 13.77 6.47
C LEU A 123 -9.53 12.55 6.72
N VAL A 124 -9.86 11.79 5.67
CA VAL A 124 -10.68 10.58 5.81
C VAL A 124 -9.92 9.53 6.61
N SER A 125 -8.62 9.37 6.36
CA SER A 125 -7.79 8.42 7.12
C SER A 125 -7.76 8.76 8.61
N ILE A 126 -7.63 10.04 8.95
CA ILE A 126 -7.67 10.51 10.34
C ILE A 126 -9.03 10.18 10.97
N ALA A 127 -10.11 10.39 10.24
CA ALA A 127 -11.46 10.06 10.71
C ALA A 127 -11.60 8.56 10.95
N VAL A 128 -11.09 7.71 10.06
CA VAL A 128 -11.12 6.25 10.22
C VAL A 128 -10.29 5.83 11.43
N ILE A 129 -9.09 6.41 11.59
CA ILE A 129 -8.22 6.13 12.74
C ILE A 129 -8.95 6.45 14.04
N PHE A 130 -9.58 7.61 14.11
CA PHE A 130 -10.33 8.04 15.30
C PHE A 130 -11.48 7.07 15.60
N LEU A 131 -12.23 6.68 14.59
CA LEU A 131 -13.32 5.74 14.72
C LEU A 131 -12.84 4.36 15.21
N LEU A 132 -11.77 3.84 14.59
CA LEU A 132 -11.21 2.54 14.98
C LEU A 132 -10.64 2.57 16.39
N ARG A 133 -9.95 3.65 16.77
CA ARG A 133 -9.44 3.80 18.14
C ARG A 133 -10.56 3.81 19.16
N ARG A 134 -11.64 4.53 18.84
CA ARG A 134 -12.81 4.61 19.74
C ARG A 134 -13.44 3.24 19.91
N MET A 135 -13.59 2.48 18.81
CA MET A 135 -14.12 1.11 18.86
C MET A 135 -13.19 0.19 19.65
N ASN A 136 -11.89 0.32 19.45
CA ASN A 136 -10.90 -0.58 20.06
C ASN A 136 -10.57 -0.22 21.51
N SER A 137 -10.99 0.94 22.01
CA SER A 137 -10.75 1.33 23.40
C SER A 137 -11.35 0.34 24.40
N LYS A 138 -12.44 -0.32 24.02
CA LYS A 138 -13.10 -1.34 24.82
C LYS A 138 -12.72 -2.76 24.45
N LEU A 139 -12.22 -2.96 23.21
CA LEU A 139 -11.89 -4.28 22.66
C LEU A 139 -10.47 -4.72 22.96
N THR A 140 -9.53 -3.79 22.91
CA THR A 140 -8.08 -4.05 23.00
C THR A 140 -7.62 -5.16 22.07
N SER A 141 -8.23 -5.26 20.87
CA SER A 141 -7.89 -6.27 19.88
C SER A 141 -6.56 -5.97 19.18
N PRO A 142 -5.59 -6.91 19.18
CA PRO A 142 -4.32 -6.71 18.45
C PRO A 142 -4.51 -6.53 16.95
N ILE A 143 -5.49 -7.21 16.34
CA ILE A 143 -5.77 -7.12 14.91
C ILE A 143 -6.22 -5.71 14.55
N VAL A 144 -7.11 -5.13 15.37
CA VAL A 144 -7.58 -3.76 15.15
C VAL A 144 -6.44 -2.76 15.36
N ILE A 145 -5.54 -3.00 16.32
CA ILE A 145 -4.36 -2.17 16.52
C ILE A 145 -3.49 -2.16 15.26
N MET A 146 -3.29 -3.31 14.62
CA MET A 146 -2.53 -3.40 13.37
C MET A 146 -3.19 -2.61 12.26
N GLU A 147 -4.52 -2.68 12.13
CA GLU A 147 -5.26 -1.90 11.14
C GLU A 147 -5.11 -0.40 11.40
N ILE A 148 -5.18 0.02 12.65
CA ILE A 148 -4.97 1.43 13.02
C ILE A 148 -3.56 1.89 12.60
N GLN A 149 -2.54 1.06 12.84
CA GLN A 149 -1.17 1.39 12.46
C GLN A 149 -1.02 1.56 10.95
N GLU A 150 -1.65 0.69 10.16
CA GLU A 150 -1.63 0.80 8.71
C GLU A 150 -2.29 2.09 8.23
N TRP A 151 -3.45 2.45 8.80
CA TRP A 151 -4.10 3.72 8.49
C TRP A 151 -3.27 4.93 8.89
N GLN A 152 -2.52 4.84 10.01
CA GLN A 152 -1.60 5.89 10.42
C GLN A 152 -0.47 6.09 9.41
N ILE A 153 0.13 5.00 8.95
CA ILE A 153 1.19 5.05 7.93
C ILE A 153 0.66 5.66 6.64
N ASP A 154 -0.52 5.23 6.19
CA ASP A 154 -1.15 5.76 4.98
C ASP A 154 -1.48 7.24 5.12
N SER A 155 -1.94 7.69 6.29
CA SER A 155 -2.26 9.09 6.50
C SER A 155 -1.02 9.98 6.45
N VAL A 156 0.10 9.51 7.01
CA VAL A 156 1.38 10.23 6.96
C VAL A 156 1.87 10.31 5.51
N ALA A 157 1.79 9.21 4.77
CA ALA A 157 2.19 9.18 3.36
C ALA A 157 1.32 10.13 2.52
N SER A 158 0.01 10.10 2.70
CA SER A 158 -0.92 10.99 1.98
C SER A 158 -0.67 12.46 2.31
N PHE A 159 -0.39 12.77 3.58
CA PHE A 159 -0.06 14.12 3.98
C PHE A 159 1.23 14.60 3.33
N GLY A 160 2.26 13.74 3.30
CA GLY A 160 3.52 14.05 2.63
C GLY A 160 3.35 14.31 1.14
N MET A 161 2.54 13.49 0.47
CA MET A 161 2.21 13.68 -0.94
C MET A 161 1.41 14.95 -1.16
N CYS A 162 0.48 15.26 -0.26
CA CYS A 162 -0.29 16.50 -0.30
C CYS A 162 0.63 17.71 -0.31
N ILE A 163 1.59 17.76 0.61
CA ILE A 163 2.58 18.85 0.69
C ILE A 163 3.40 18.90 -0.60
N ALA A 164 3.92 17.77 -1.06
CA ALA A 164 4.77 17.71 -2.25
C ALA A 164 4.04 18.22 -3.51
N PHE A 165 2.77 17.86 -3.67
CA PHE A 165 1.99 18.24 -4.85
C PHE A 165 1.41 19.66 -4.74
N PHE A 166 1.43 20.28 -3.56
CA PHE A 166 1.12 21.71 -3.45
C PHE A 166 2.32 22.59 -3.79
N LEU A 167 3.55 22.09 -3.79
CA LEU A 167 4.75 22.88 -4.05
C LEU A 167 4.69 23.64 -5.39
N PRO A 168 4.26 23.05 -6.52
CA PRO A 168 4.20 23.79 -7.78
C PRO A 168 3.24 24.97 -7.77
N GLN A 169 2.29 25.00 -6.84
CA GLN A 169 1.33 26.09 -6.70
C GLN A 169 1.84 27.20 -5.80
N ILE A 170 2.75 26.87 -4.88
CA ILE A 170 3.30 27.79 -3.89
C ILE A 170 4.56 28.45 -4.41
N ILE A 171 5.45 27.66 -5.04
CA ILE A 171 6.74 28.15 -5.54
C ILE A 171 6.53 28.71 -6.95
N THR A 172 6.64 30.03 -7.07
CA THR A 172 6.41 30.74 -8.33
C THR A 172 7.69 31.21 -9.02
N GLY A 173 8.86 30.87 -8.47
CA GLY A 173 10.15 31.25 -9.05
C GLY A 173 10.39 30.65 -10.43
N GLU A 174 10.99 31.43 -11.32
CA GLU A 174 11.31 30.97 -12.69
C GLU A 174 12.26 29.78 -12.70
N TRP A 175 13.14 29.68 -11.68
CA TRP A 175 14.09 28.55 -11.56
C TRP A 175 13.38 27.22 -11.31
N PHE A 176 12.18 27.26 -10.73
CA PHE A 176 11.41 26.07 -10.39
C PHE A 176 10.58 25.53 -11.55
N GLN A 177 10.19 26.39 -12.48
CA GLN A 177 9.31 26.00 -13.60
C GLN A 177 9.85 24.86 -14.44
N PRO A 178 11.14 24.82 -14.80
CA PRO A 178 11.69 23.69 -15.57
C PRO A 178 11.69 22.36 -14.80
N LEU A 179 11.61 22.40 -13.47
CA LEU A 179 11.66 21.20 -12.62
C LEU A 179 10.29 20.55 -12.46
N ILE A 180 9.21 21.28 -12.72
CA ILE A 180 7.85 20.78 -12.50
C ILE A 180 7.55 19.47 -13.20
N PRO A 181 7.88 19.24 -14.49
CA PRO A 181 7.58 17.96 -15.16
C PRO A 181 8.30 16.76 -14.55
N TYR A 182 9.34 16.99 -13.76
CA TYR A 182 10.16 15.93 -13.15
C TYR A 182 9.78 15.60 -11.71
N LEU A 183 8.96 16.44 -11.07
CA LEU A 183 8.61 16.26 -9.65
C LEU A 183 7.91 14.95 -9.37
N ASP A 184 6.90 14.63 -10.15
CA ASP A 184 6.12 13.42 -9.95
C ASP A 184 6.95 12.13 -10.18
N PRO A 185 7.64 11.97 -11.33
CA PRO A 185 8.45 10.76 -11.51
C PRO A 185 9.61 10.64 -10.53
N ILE A 186 10.23 11.75 -10.13
CA ILE A 186 11.28 11.72 -9.10
C ILE A 186 10.69 11.29 -7.76
N LEU A 187 9.54 11.85 -7.37
CA LEU A 187 8.86 11.46 -6.13
C LEU A 187 8.49 9.98 -6.16
N ALA A 188 7.99 9.48 -7.30
CA ALA A 188 7.65 8.07 -7.46
C ALA A 188 8.88 7.17 -7.29
N ILE A 189 10.03 7.56 -7.83
CA ILE A 189 11.29 6.81 -7.67
C ILE A 189 11.72 6.80 -6.20
N ILE A 190 11.69 7.96 -5.53
CA ILE A 190 12.07 8.06 -4.13
C ILE A 190 11.17 7.17 -3.27
N LEU A 191 9.86 7.25 -3.46
CA LEU A 191 8.90 6.41 -2.73
C LEU A 191 9.13 4.93 -3.01
N SER A 192 9.40 4.57 -4.27
CA SER A 192 9.70 3.19 -4.65
C SER A 192 10.92 2.65 -3.92
N LEU A 193 11.97 3.47 -3.83
CA LEU A 193 13.20 3.07 -3.13
C LEU A 193 12.98 2.89 -1.62
N PHE A 194 12.14 3.73 -1.02
CA PHE A 194 11.79 3.58 0.40
C PHE A 194 10.89 2.37 0.65
N MET A 195 10.06 2.01 -0.31
CA MET A 195 9.13 0.89 -0.17
C MET A 195 9.77 -0.47 -0.51
N LEU A 196 10.83 -0.48 -1.30
CA LEU A 196 11.46 -1.72 -1.79
C LEU A 196 12.01 -2.63 -0.69
N PRO A 197 12.62 -2.13 0.40
CA PRO A 197 13.17 -3.01 1.44
C PRO A 197 12.15 -3.94 2.08
N VAL A 198 10.91 -3.53 2.23
CA VAL A 198 9.87 -4.34 2.89
C VAL A 198 9.58 -5.64 2.10
N PRO A 199 9.23 -5.60 0.79
CA PRO A 199 9.03 -6.84 0.05
C PRO A 199 10.30 -7.68 -0.10
N VAL A 200 11.48 -7.07 -0.15
CA VAL A 200 12.74 -7.81 -0.19
C VAL A 200 12.90 -8.63 1.09
N LYS A 201 12.68 -8.03 2.26
CA LYS A 201 12.71 -8.74 3.54
C LYS A 201 11.66 -9.82 3.61
N THR A 202 10.48 -9.55 3.08
CA THR A 202 9.37 -10.50 3.03
C THR A 202 9.76 -11.75 2.24
N VAL A 203 10.38 -11.58 1.06
CA VAL A 203 10.84 -12.69 0.23
C VAL A 203 11.94 -13.47 0.94
N ILE A 204 12.93 -12.79 1.51
CA ILE A 204 14.03 -13.44 2.21
C ILE A 204 13.50 -14.28 3.38
N THR A 205 12.62 -13.71 4.19
CA THR A 205 12.00 -14.41 5.33
C THR A 205 11.17 -15.60 4.86
N GLY A 206 10.36 -15.40 3.82
CA GLY A 206 9.52 -16.47 3.27
C GLY A 206 10.34 -17.61 2.69
N LEU A 207 11.42 -17.32 1.98
CA LEU A 207 12.32 -18.35 1.46
C LEU A 207 13.03 -19.10 2.58
N ARG A 208 13.48 -18.36 3.59
CA ARG A 208 14.11 -19.00 4.76
C ARG A 208 13.15 -19.97 5.44
N ASP A 209 11.93 -19.55 5.69
CA ASP A 209 10.91 -20.38 6.32
C ASP A 209 10.57 -21.57 5.44
N LEU A 210 10.52 -21.38 4.13
CA LEU A 210 10.21 -22.45 3.18
C LEU A 210 11.31 -23.52 3.15
N PHE A 211 12.58 -23.12 3.19
CA PHE A 211 13.71 -24.03 3.13
C PHE A 211 14.11 -24.63 4.48
N LEU A 212 13.75 -23.97 5.59
CA LEU A 212 14.07 -24.46 6.93
C LEU A 212 12.96 -25.28 7.58
N LEU A 213 11.81 -25.39 6.91
CA LEU A 213 10.74 -26.28 7.37
C LEU A 213 11.21 -27.72 7.26
N PRO A 214 11.11 -28.48 8.36
CA PRO A 214 11.57 -29.87 8.37
C PRO A 214 10.75 -30.79 7.47
#